data_4e3cd77563336c6126d0fa32b4b7e624
#
_entry.id   4e3cd77563336c6126d0fa32b4b7e624
#
_cell.length_a   1.000
_cell.length_b   1.000
_cell.length_c   1.000
_cell.angle_alpha   90.00
_cell.angle_beta   90.00
_cell.angle_gamma   90.00
#
_symmetry.space_group_name_H-M   'P 1'
#
loop_
_entity.id
_entity.type
_entity.pdbx_description
1 polymer ?
#
loop_
_entity_poly.entity_id
_entity_poly.type
_entity_poly.pdbx_seq_one_letter_code
_entity_poly.pdbx_strand_id
1 'polypeptide(L)'
;MTAIKTSVPRRRFDVVIVGAGGSGMRASLQLSRAGLNVAVLTKVFPTRSHTVAAQGGIGASLGNMSEDNWHFHFYDTVKGSDWLGDQDAIEFMCREAPKVVYELEHFGMPFDRNPDGTIYQRPFGGHTANYGEKPVQRACAAADRTGHAMLHTLYQQNVKSRTQFFVEWMALDLIRDADGDVVGVTALEMETGEVYILEAKTTLLATGGAGRIYAASTNAFINTGDGLGMAARAGIPLEDMEFWQFHPTGVAGAGVLLTEGCRGEGAILRNVNGERFMERYAPTLKDLAPRDFVSRCMDQEIKEGRGCGPNKDYINLDMT
;
A
#
# COMPACT_ATOMS: atom_id res chain seq x y z
N MET A 1 17.99 21.10 -40.05
CA MET A 1 17.47 19.73 -39.97
C MET A 1 18.28 19.02 -38.91
N THR A 2 17.67 18.79 -37.73
CA THR A 2 18.32 18.03 -36.63
C THR A 2 18.42 16.59 -37.08
N ALA A 3 19.60 15.99 -37.07
CA ALA A 3 19.81 14.59 -37.43
C ALA A 3 18.93 13.72 -36.51
N ILE A 4 18.08 12.89 -37.08
CA ILE A 4 17.29 11.93 -36.34
C ILE A 4 18.28 10.96 -35.69
N LYS A 5 18.35 10.92 -34.37
CA LYS A 5 19.12 9.92 -33.62
C LYS A 5 18.62 8.52 -34.05
N THR A 6 19.46 7.77 -34.74
CA THR A 6 19.10 6.46 -35.31
C THR A 6 19.14 5.31 -34.31
N SER A 7 19.55 5.56 -33.04
CA SER A 7 19.60 4.54 -32.00
C SER A 7 19.11 5.08 -30.66
N VAL A 8 18.23 4.32 -30.02
CA VAL A 8 17.79 4.59 -28.64
C VAL A 8 18.94 4.25 -27.69
N PRO A 9 19.35 5.16 -26.75
CA PRO A 9 20.41 4.88 -25.81
C PRO A 9 20.06 3.71 -24.89
N ARG A 10 21.09 2.90 -24.56
CA ARG A 10 20.92 1.68 -23.75
C ARG A 10 21.80 1.74 -22.52
N ARG A 11 21.26 1.21 -21.38
CA ARG A 11 22.01 0.97 -20.14
C ARG A 11 21.74 -0.44 -19.65
N ARG A 12 22.72 -1.06 -18.97
CA ARG A 12 22.62 -2.45 -18.49
C ARG A 12 22.75 -2.52 -16.99
N PHE A 13 21.88 -3.34 -16.39
CA PHE A 13 21.80 -3.61 -14.98
C PHE A 13 21.65 -5.10 -14.70
N ASP A 14 21.91 -5.53 -13.46
CA ASP A 14 21.49 -6.86 -13.03
C ASP A 14 19.97 -6.88 -12.79
N VAL A 15 19.46 -5.82 -12.14
CA VAL A 15 18.04 -5.70 -11.84
C VAL A 15 17.55 -4.28 -12.16
N VAL A 16 16.39 -4.19 -12.82
CA VAL A 16 15.62 -2.95 -12.95
C VAL A 16 14.39 -3.06 -12.07
N ILE A 17 14.17 -2.08 -11.19
CA ILE A 17 12.99 -1.97 -10.32
C ILE A 17 12.16 -0.79 -10.81
N VAL A 18 10.90 -1.02 -11.13
CA VAL A 18 9.95 0.02 -11.54
C VAL A 18 9.09 0.40 -10.34
N GLY A 19 9.37 1.57 -9.77
CA GLY A 19 8.70 2.12 -8.60
C GLY A 19 9.59 2.16 -7.35
N ALA A 20 9.68 3.35 -6.73
CA ALA A 20 10.45 3.62 -5.51
C ALA A 20 9.55 3.81 -4.28
N GLY A 21 8.46 3.07 -4.19
CA GLY A 21 7.65 2.96 -2.97
C GLY A 21 8.29 2.02 -1.94
N GLY A 22 7.57 1.69 -0.88
CA GLY A 22 8.05 0.80 0.17
C GLY A 22 8.62 -0.52 -0.36
N SER A 23 7.89 -1.20 -1.24
CA SER A 23 8.31 -2.48 -1.84
C SER A 23 9.58 -2.33 -2.67
N GLY A 24 9.61 -1.35 -3.60
CA GLY A 24 10.76 -1.14 -4.48
C GLY A 24 12.02 -0.73 -3.72
N MET A 25 11.89 0.15 -2.70
CA MET A 25 13.02 0.55 -1.87
C MET A 25 13.51 -0.57 -0.94
N ARG A 26 12.61 -1.43 -0.44
CA ARG A 26 13.05 -2.58 0.36
C ARG A 26 13.79 -3.61 -0.50
N ALA A 27 13.28 -3.88 -1.70
CA ALA A 27 13.93 -4.77 -2.67
C ALA A 27 15.29 -4.23 -3.11
N SER A 28 15.35 -2.95 -3.51
CA SER A 28 16.60 -2.32 -3.96
C SER A 28 17.67 -2.30 -2.88
N LEU A 29 17.29 -2.08 -1.62
CA LEU A 29 18.21 -2.13 -0.48
C LEU A 29 18.86 -3.51 -0.34
N GLN A 30 18.06 -4.56 -0.41
CA GLN A 30 18.56 -5.93 -0.32
C GLN A 30 19.51 -6.28 -1.46
N LEU A 31 19.11 -5.96 -2.69
CA LEU A 31 19.88 -6.27 -3.88
C LEU A 31 21.18 -5.46 -3.95
N SER A 32 21.14 -4.17 -3.61
CA SER A 32 22.34 -3.32 -3.54
C SER A 32 23.34 -3.80 -2.47
N ARG A 33 22.84 -4.24 -1.31
CA ARG A 33 23.68 -4.84 -0.25
C ARG A 33 24.28 -6.18 -0.67
N ALA A 34 23.64 -6.91 -1.56
CA ALA A 34 24.18 -8.13 -2.18
C ALA A 34 25.22 -7.85 -3.29
N GLY A 35 25.52 -6.58 -3.57
CA GLY A 35 26.52 -6.17 -4.57
C GLY A 35 26.01 -6.18 -6.01
N LEU A 36 24.72 -6.30 -6.24
CA LEU A 36 24.14 -6.25 -7.58
C LEU A 36 24.04 -4.80 -8.10
N ASN A 37 24.19 -4.66 -9.42
CA ASN A 37 23.98 -3.39 -10.12
C ASN A 37 22.47 -3.18 -10.36
N VAL A 38 21.85 -2.30 -9.56
CA VAL A 38 20.40 -2.09 -9.51
C VAL A 38 20.05 -0.70 -9.99
N ALA A 39 19.08 -0.60 -10.90
CA ALA A 39 18.42 0.65 -11.26
C ALA A 39 17.00 0.70 -10.68
N VAL A 40 16.64 1.80 -10.01
CA VAL A 40 15.29 2.05 -9.51
C VAL A 40 14.70 3.23 -10.26
N LEU A 41 13.67 2.98 -11.08
CA LEU A 41 12.94 4.01 -11.82
C LEU A 41 11.77 4.53 -10.98
N THR A 42 11.58 5.85 -11.00
CA THR A 42 10.46 6.45 -10.29
C THR A 42 9.97 7.72 -10.98
N LYS A 43 8.67 7.85 -11.17
CA LYS A 43 8.03 9.04 -11.77
C LYS A 43 8.17 10.30 -10.92
N VAL A 44 8.35 10.13 -9.62
CA VAL A 44 8.50 11.20 -8.64
C VAL A 44 9.70 10.94 -7.76
N PHE A 45 10.14 11.93 -6.99
CA PHE A 45 11.18 11.70 -5.99
C PHE A 45 10.76 10.56 -5.03
N PRO A 46 11.66 9.63 -4.65
CA PRO A 46 11.29 8.41 -3.89
C PRO A 46 10.43 8.68 -2.66
N THR A 47 10.75 9.71 -1.87
CA THR A 47 9.99 10.06 -0.66
C THR A 47 8.60 10.68 -0.93
N ARG A 48 8.23 10.86 -2.20
CA ARG A 48 6.89 11.28 -2.65
C ARG A 48 6.05 10.14 -3.20
N SER A 49 6.54 8.90 -3.14
CA SER A 49 5.74 7.72 -3.48
C SER A 49 4.49 7.65 -2.59
N HIS A 50 3.42 7.01 -3.10
CA HIS A 50 2.14 6.90 -2.37
C HIS A 50 2.28 6.28 -0.97
N THR A 51 3.29 5.46 -0.73
CA THR A 51 3.61 4.94 0.60
C THR A 51 3.68 6.05 1.67
N VAL A 52 4.11 7.28 1.31
CA VAL A 52 4.17 8.42 2.25
C VAL A 52 2.83 8.75 2.89
N ALA A 53 1.73 8.46 2.20
CA ALA A 53 0.37 8.75 2.65
C ALA A 53 -0.21 7.69 3.60
N ALA A 54 0.48 6.58 3.85
CA ALA A 54 0.03 5.56 4.78
C ALA A 54 0.09 6.06 6.22
N GLN A 55 -1.05 6.08 6.92
CA GLN A 55 -1.21 6.63 8.27
C GLN A 55 -1.40 5.53 9.32
N GLY A 56 -2.10 4.45 8.98
CA GLY A 56 -2.61 3.47 9.91
C GLY A 56 -1.56 2.71 10.72
N GLY A 57 -0.57 2.16 10.07
CA GLY A 57 0.43 1.28 10.67
C GLY A 57 0.72 0.05 9.84
N ILE A 58 1.61 -0.80 10.34
CA ILE A 58 1.98 -2.08 9.75
C ILE A 58 1.39 -3.18 10.62
N GLY A 59 0.54 -4.04 10.06
CA GLY A 59 -0.05 -5.17 10.76
C GLY A 59 0.99 -6.25 11.05
N ALA A 60 1.26 -6.54 12.32
CA ALA A 60 2.14 -7.61 12.75
C ALA A 60 1.76 -8.12 14.14
N SER A 61 1.66 -9.41 14.32
CA SER A 61 1.26 -10.05 15.57
C SER A 61 2.43 -10.11 16.58
N LEU A 62 2.80 -8.92 17.14
CA LEU A 62 3.88 -8.84 18.13
C LEU A 62 3.44 -9.31 19.53
N GLY A 63 2.16 -9.21 19.84
CA GLY A 63 1.64 -9.57 21.16
C GLY A 63 1.98 -8.57 22.28
N ASN A 64 2.39 -7.34 21.95
CA ASN A 64 2.84 -6.36 22.94
C ASN A 64 1.69 -5.74 23.75
N MET A 65 0.48 -5.71 23.22
CA MET A 65 -0.69 -5.12 23.87
C MET A 65 -1.59 -6.15 24.51
N SER A 66 -1.67 -7.34 23.93
CA SER A 66 -2.43 -8.50 24.41
C SER A 66 -1.91 -9.75 23.72
N GLU A 67 -2.29 -10.93 24.19
CA GLU A 67 -1.94 -12.18 23.53
C GLU A 67 -2.38 -12.17 22.06
N ASP A 68 -1.44 -12.38 21.15
CA ASP A 68 -1.63 -12.44 19.71
C ASP A 68 -0.59 -13.36 19.07
N ASN A 69 -0.91 -13.92 17.91
CA ASN A 69 0.03 -14.72 17.13
C ASN A 69 -0.30 -14.64 15.63
N TRP A 70 0.63 -15.08 14.79
CA TRP A 70 0.49 -14.97 13.35
C TRP A 70 -0.64 -15.84 12.77
N HIS A 71 -1.10 -16.92 13.46
CA HIS A 71 -2.24 -17.72 13.00
C HIS A 71 -3.54 -16.93 13.05
N PHE A 72 -3.73 -16.09 14.07
CA PHE A 72 -4.88 -15.19 14.14
C PHE A 72 -4.84 -14.13 13.06
N HIS A 73 -3.64 -13.59 12.79
CA HIS A 73 -3.41 -12.66 11.68
C HIS A 73 -3.69 -13.32 10.32
N PHE A 74 -3.22 -14.54 10.13
CA PHE A 74 -3.49 -15.33 8.94
C PHE A 74 -4.98 -15.56 8.74
N TYR A 75 -5.70 -16.01 9.79
CA TYR A 75 -7.15 -16.20 9.73
C TYR A 75 -7.89 -14.93 9.31
N ASP A 76 -7.59 -13.80 9.95
CA ASP A 76 -8.21 -12.52 9.63
C ASP A 76 -7.98 -12.12 8.17
N THR A 77 -6.77 -12.36 7.66
CA THR A 77 -6.40 -11.99 6.28
C THR A 77 -7.07 -12.90 5.25
N VAL A 78 -7.09 -14.22 5.47
CA VAL A 78 -7.79 -15.18 4.60
C VAL A 78 -9.28 -14.89 4.57
N LYS A 79 -9.88 -14.65 5.74
CA LYS A 79 -11.28 -14.26 5.86
C LYS A 79 -11.58 -12.92 5.18
N GLY A 80 -10.69 -11.93 5.36
CA GLY A 80 -10.81 -10.61 4.76
C GLY A 80 -10.67 -10.60 3.23
N SER A 81 -10.03 -11.62 2.65
CA SER A 81 -9.96 -11.86 1.20
C SER A 81 -11.12 -12.75 0.69
N ASP A 82 -12.20 -12.89 1.45
CA ASP A 82 -13.35 -13.75 1.11
C ASP A 82 -12.93 -15.19 0.75
N TRP A 83 -11.84 -15.71 1.33
CA TRP A 83 -11.24 -17.04 1.08
C TRP A 83 -10.70 -17.24 -0.35
N LEU A 84 -10.57 -16.19 -1.13
CA LEU A 84 -10.11 -16.24 -2.52
C LEU A 84 -8.60 -16.02 -2.67
N GLY A 85 -7.96 -15.38 -1.69
CA GLY A 85 -6.52 -15.06 -1.75
C GLY A 85 -5.64 -16.32 -1.72
N ASP A 86 -4.44 -16.22 -2.28
CA ASP A 86 -3.40 -17.24 -2.17
C ASP A 86 -2.99 -17.43 -0.71
N GLN A 87 -3.42 -18.56 -0.12
CA GLN A 87 -3.23 -18.81 1.31
C GLN A 87 -1.77 -19.06 1.68
N ASP A 88 -0.95 -19.61 0.79
CA ASP A 88 0.49 -19.82 1.03
C ASP A 88 1.23 -18.48 1.11
N ALA A 89 0.89 -17.55 0.21
CA ALA A 89 1.42 -16.18 0.22
C ALA A 89 0.96 -15.40 1.48
N ILE A 90 -0.31 -15.54 1.87
CA ILE A 90 -0.87 -14.92 3.07
C ILE A 90 -0.20 -15.47 4.33
N GLU A 91 -0.02 -16.80 4.44
CA GLU A 91 0.69 -17.44 5.56
C GLU A 91 2.10 -16.87 5.68
N PHE A 92 2.86 -16.87 4.58
CA PHE A 92 4.22 -16.34 4.55
C PHE A 92 4.26 -14.89 5.05
N MET A 93 3.38 -14.03 4.53
CA MET A 93 3.29 -12.62 4.93
C MET A 93 3.02 -12.47 6.42
N CYS A 94 2.01 -13.16 6.95
CA CYS A 94 1.59 -13.02 8.35
C CYS A 94 2.65 -13.56 9.33
N ARG A 95 3.32 -14.65 8.96
CA ARG A 95 4.40 -15.27 9.76
C ARG A 95 5.66 -14.39 9.80
N GLU A 96 6.03 -13.77 8.66
CA GLU A 96 7.22 -12.93 8.59
C GLU A 96 6.98 -11.47 9.06
N ALA A 97 5.74 -11.01 9.16
CA ALA A 97 5.41 -9.63 9.52
C ALA A 97 6.08 -9.14 10.82
N PRO A 98 6.11 -9.90 11.93
CA PRO A 98 6.82 -9.48 13.15
C PRO A 98 8.30 -9.20 12.91
N LYS A 99 8.97 -10.07 12.17
CA LYS A 99 10.39 -9.96 11.84
C LYS A 99 10.67 -8.73 10.95
N VAL A 100 9.78 -8.45 9.99
CA VAL A 100 9.87 -7.27 9.13
C VAL A 100 9.73 -5.97 9.93
N VAL A 101 8.86 -5.93 10.94
CA VAL A 101 8.70 -4.76 11.82
C VAL A 101 10.00 -4.50 12.60
N TYR A 102 10.59 -5.53 13.21
CA TYR A 102 11.88 -5.39 13.90
C TYR A 102 13.02 -5.04 12.94
N GLU A 103 13.01 -5.54 11.70
CA GLU A 103 14.01 -5.14 10.70
C GLU A 103 13.90 -3.63 10.39
N LEU A 104 12.70 -3.12 10.19
CA LEU A 104 12.47 -1.68 9.97
C LEU A 104 12.89 -0.84 11.18
N GLU A 105 12.63 -1.32 12.39
CA GLU A 105 13.12 -0.68 13.63
C GLU A 105 14.65 -0.59 13.64
N HIS A 106 15.35 -1.69 13.32
CA HIS A 106 16.82 -1.70 13.23
C HIS A 106 17.36 -0.82 12.10
N PHE A 107 16.57 -0.55 11.07
CA PHE A 107 16.92 0.45 10.06
C PHE A 107 16.75 1.89 10.55
N GLY A 108 16.14 2.09 11.71
CA GLY A 108 15.91 3.38 12.35
C GLY A 108 14.48 3.90 12.20
N MET A 109 13.50 3.05 11.93
CA MET A 109 12.10 3.47 11.89
C MET A 109 11.61 3.79 13.32
N PRO A 110 11.09 5.01 13.56
CA PRO A 110 10.70 5.48 14.89
C PRO A 110 9.27 5.05 15.23
N PHE A 111 9.06 3.77 15.48
CA PHE A 111 7.77 3.29 15.98
C PHE A 111 7.43 3.89 17.35
N ASP A 112 6.14 4.14 17.58
CA ASP A 112 5.63 4.52 18.90
C ASP A 112 5.89 3.42 19.91
N ARG A 113 6.09 3.82 21.20
CA ARG A 113 6.50 2.91 22.27
C ARG A 113 5.51 2.91 23.44
N ASN A 114 5.38 1.73 24.01
CA ASN A 114 4.79 1.55 25.33
C ASN A 114 5.76 2.03 26.43
N PRO A 115 5.27 2.30 27.67
CA PRO A 115 6.13 2.69 28.78
C PRO A 115 7.26 1.69 29.13
N ASP A 116 7.08 0.41 28.80
CA ASP A 116 8.07 -0.64 28.98
C ASP A 116 9.11 -0.71 27.84
N GLY A 117 9.00 0.16 26.84
CA GLY A 117 9.90 0.23 25.69
C GLY A 117 9.53 -0.69 24.51
N THR A 118 8.50 -1.51 24.62
CA THR A 118 8.00 -2.33 23.50
C THR A 118 7.31 -1.46 22.44
N ILE A 119 7.22 -1.95 21.19
CA ILE A 119 6.52 -1.24 20.12
C ILE A 119 5.01 -1.19 20.47
N TYR A 120 4.45 0.02 20.46
CA TYR A 120 3.01 0.21 20.61
C TYR A 120 2.26 -0.29 19.39
N GLN A 121 1.14 -0.97 19.63
CA GLN A 121 0.24 -1.45 18.59
C GLN A 121 -1.15 -0.89 18.82
N ARG A 122 -1.70 -0.19 17.82
CA ARG A 122 -3.03 0.42 17.92
C ARG A 122 -4.14 -0.53 17.47
N PRO A 123 -5.38 -0.33 17.95
CA PRO A 123 -6.56 -1.03 17.43
C PRO A 123 -6.80 -0.62 15.97
N PHE A 124 -7.21 -1.59 15.16
CA PHE A 124 -7.49 -1.37 13.75
C PHE A 124 -8.61 -2.31 13.28
N GLY A 125 -9.32 -1.93 12.21
CA GLY A 125 -10.46 -2.69 11.72
C GLY A 125 -10.10 -4.09 11.24
N GLY A 126 -10.91 -5.07 11.62
CA GLY A 126 -10.76 -6.46 11.22
C GLY A 126 -9.68 -7.25 11.95
N HIS A 127 -8.94 -6.65 12.89
CA HIS A 127 -7.95 -7.39 13.68
C HIS A 127 -8.62 -8.13 14.85
N THR A 128 -8.53 -9.46 14.85
CA THR A 128 -9.13 -10.29 15.87
C THR A 128 -8.16 -11.35 16.42
N ALA A 129 -8.36 -11.74 17.67
CA ALA A 129 -7.72 -12.90 18.28
C ALA A 129 -8.71 -14.07 18.34
N ASN A 130 -8.18 -15.28 18.57
CA ASN A 130 -8.96 -16.51 18.69
C ASN A 130 -9.92 -16.72 17.50
N TYR A 131 -9.41 -16.47 16.27
CA TYR A 131 -10.18 -16.74 15.03
C TYR A 131 -11.51 -15.96 14.95
N GLY A 132 -11.50 -14.69 15.32
CA GLY A 132 -12.66 -13.81 15.20
C GLY A 132 -13.44 -13.56 16.50
N GLU A 133 -13.04 -14.13 17.63
CA GLU A 133 -13.81 -14.03 18.87
C GLU A 133 -13.72 -12.66 19.56
N LYS A 134 -12.54 -12.02 19.53
CA LYS A 134 -12.32 -10.74 20.21
C LYS A 134 -11.39 -9.81 19.44
N PRO A 135 -11.54 -8.48 19.51
CA PRO A 135 -10.59 -7.53 18.92
C PRO A 135 -9.17 -7.68 19.50
N VAL A 136 -8.16 -7.43 18.68
CA VAL A 136 -6.75 -7.38 19.07
C VAL A 136 -6.06 -6.16 18.45
N GLN A 137 -5.02 -5.66 19.11
CA GLN A 137 -4.22 -4.54 18.64
C GLN A 137 -2.98 -5.05 17.92
N ARG A 138 -2.89 -4.83 16.60
CA ARG A 138 -1.84 -5.41 15.74
C ARG A 138 -1.11 -4.38 14.88
N ALA A 139 -1.63 -3.16 14.74
CA ALA A 139 -1.06 -2.15 13.87
C ALA A 139 0.10 -1.40 14.54
N CYS A 140 1.35 -1.69 14.12
CA CYS A 140 2.55 -1.00 14.56
C CYS A 140 2.68 0.33 13.83
N ALA A 141 2.71 1.45 14.56
CA ALA A 141 2.59 2.78 13.98
C ALA A 141 3.70 3.74 14.42
N ALA A 142 3.86 4.82 13.65
CA ALA A 142 4.60 6.01 14.02
C ALA A 142 3.63 7.21 13.91
N ALA A 143 2.89 7.48 14.98
CA ALA A 143 1.78 8.43 15.02
C ALA A 143 0.84 8.24 13.81
N ASP A 144 0.42 9.32 13.13
CA ASP A 144 -0.39 9.30 11.92
C ASP A 144 0.44 9.34 10.62
N ARG A 145 1.76 9.10 10.71
CA ARG A 145 2.74 9.24 9.64
C ARG A 145 3.60 7.99 9.43
N THR A 146 3.07 6.82 9.65
CA THR A 146 3.79 5.54 9.55
C THR A 146 4.46 5.37 8.18
N GLY A 147 3.73 5.65 7.10
CA GLY A 147 4.27 5.55 5.75
C GLY A 147 5.38 6.55 5.44
N HIS A 148 5.25 7.79 5.93
CA HIS A 148 6.31 8.79 5.83
C HIS A 148 7.58 8.33 6.55
N ALA A 149 7.46 7.88 7.80
CA ALA A 149 8.58 7.38 8.58
C ALA A 149 9.28 6.20 7.90
N MET A 150 8.51 5.20 7.45
CA MET A 150 9.04 4.04 6.75
C MET A 150 9.76 4.43 5.45
N LEU A 151 9.15 5.28 4.65
CA LEU A 151 9.69 5.68 3.35
C LEU A 151 11.02 6.44 3.50
N HIS A 152 11.09 7.37 4.46
CA HIS A 152 12.33 8.10 4.77
C HIS A 152 13.42 7.19 5.33
N THR A 153 13.07 6.24 6.20
CA THR A 153 14.00 5.24 6.74
C THR A 153 14.59 4.39 5.61
N LEU A 154 13.74 3.83 4.74
CA LEU A 154 14.20 3.03 3.60
C LEU A 154 15.03 3.84 2.60
N TYR A 155 14.66 5.10 2.34
CA TYR A 155 15.42 5.98 1.46
C TYR A 155 16.82 6.25 1.99
N GLN A 156 16.95 6.58 3.29
CA GLN A 156 18.25 6.76 3.94
C GLN A 156 19.14 5.52 3.85
N GLN A 157 18.57 4.33 4.06
CA GLN A 157 19.31 3.07 3.94
C GLN A 157 19.77 2.80 2.51
N ASN A 158 18.94 3.12 1.52
CA ASN A 158 19.28 3.01 0.11
C ASN A 158 20.40 3.98 -0.30
N VAL A 159 20.36 5.23 0.17
CA VAL A 159 21.43 6.21 -0.05
C VAL A 159 22.76 5.70 0.52
N LYS A 160 22.75 5.15 1.76
CA LYS A 160 23.94 4.54 2.37
C LYS A 160 24.47 3.36 1.55
N SER A 161 23.58 2.59 0.91
CA SER A 161 23.94 1.45 0.07
C SER A 161 24.25 1.84 -1.38
N ARG A 162 24.28 3.13 -1.71
CA ARG A 162 24.56 3.69 -3.04
C ARG A 162 23.64 3.16 -4.14
N THR A 163 22.39 2.89 -3.81
CA THR A 163 21.36 2.51 -4.80
C THR A 163 21.22 3.59 -5.87
N GLN A 164 21.15 3.20 -7.14
CA GLN A 164 21.00 4.13 -8.25
C GLN A 164 19.51 4.42 -8.49
N PHE A 165 19.08 5.66 -8.23
CA PHE A 165 17.72 6.13 -8.51
C PHE A 165 17.69 6.92 -9.81
N PHE A 166 16.76 6.59 -10.69
CA PHE A 166 16.37 7.32 -11.88
C PHE A 166 15.09 8.08 -11.55
N VAL A 167 15.26 9.29 -11.03
CA VAL A 167 14.14 10.12 -10.55
C VAL A 167 13.55 10.89 -11.73
N GLU A 168 12.21 11.00 -11.77
CA GLU A 168 11.45 11.55 -12.90
C GLU A 168 11.69 10.78 -14.21
N TRP A 169 11.80 9.47 -14.06
CA TRP A 169 11.83 8.51 -15.16
C TRP A 169 10.59 7.64 -15.14
N MET A 170 9.84 7.65 -16.24
CA MET A 170 8.62 6.86 -16.41
C MET A 170 8.92 5.61 -17.22
N ALA A 171 8.73 4.43 -16.62
CA ALA A 171 8.74 3.19 -17.38
C ALA A 171 7.52 3.15 -18.30
N LEU A 172 7.73 2.81 -19.57
CA LEU A 172 6.71 2.80 -20.61
C LEU A 172 6.18 1.39 -20.85
N ASP A 173 7.08 0.47 -21.19
CA ASP A 173 6.75 -0.93 -21.52
C ASP A 173 7.86 -1.89 -21.10
N LEU A 174 7.47 -3.16 -20.91
CA LEU A 174 8.40 -4.28 -20.76
C LEU A 174 8.95 -4.68 -22.13
N ILE A 175 10.24 -5.04 -22.18
CA ILE A 175 10.89 -5.56 -23.37
C ILE A 175 10.95 -7.08 -23.23
N ARG A 176 10.43 -7.80 -24.22
CA ARG A 176 10.56 -9.26 -24.32
C ARG A 176 11.51 -9.62 -25.43
N ASP A 177 12.27 -10.68 -25.22
CA ASP A 177 13.10 -11.28 -26.25
C ASP A 177 12.29 -12.27 -27.13
N ALA A 178 12.99 -12.98 -28.02
CA ALA A 178 12.37 -13.94 -28.92
C ALA A 178 11.81 -15.18 -28.20
N ASP A 179 12.34 -15.52 -27.05
CA ASP A 179 11.89 -16.64 -26.20
C ASP A 179 10.70 -16.24 -25.30
N GLY A 180 10.41 -14.94 -25.26
CA GLY A 180 9.32 -14.37 -24.47
C GLY A 180 9.72 -13.91 -23.08
N ASP A 181 10.99 -13.96 -22.72
CA ASP A 181 11.50 -13.53 -21.44
C ASP A 181 11.58 -11.99 -21.37
N VAL A 182 11.32 -11.44 -20.18
CA VAL A 182 11.45 -10.00 -19.94
C VAL A 182 12.93 -9.66 -19.71
N VAL A 183 13.51 -8.89 -20.66
CA VAL A 183 14.94 -8.52 -20.67
C VAL A 183 15.17 -7.06 -20.35
N GLY A 184 14.17 -6.33 -19.86
CA GLY A 184 14.28 -4.94 -19.46
C GLY A 184 13.01 -4.13 -19.70
N VAL A 185 13.18 -2.81 -19.70
CA VAL A 185 12.09 -1.84 -19.90
C VAL A 185 12.51 -0.72 -20.86
N THR A 186 11.54 -0.15 -21.56
CA THR A 186 11.67 1.17 -22.15
C THR A 186 11.27 2.23 -21.11
N ALA A 187 12.00 3.32 -21.04
CA ALA A 187 11.77 4.38 -20.07
C ALA A 187 11.91 5.76 -20.71
N LEU A 188 11.07 6.69 -20.29
CA LEU A 188 11.11 8.09 -20.66
C LEU A 188 11.79 8.88 -19.54
N GLU A 189 12.87 9.59 -19.83
CA GLU A 189 13.41 10.65 -18.98
C GLU A 189 12.51 11.89 -19.14
N MET A 190 11.74 12.22 -18.09
CA MET A 190 10.65 13.19 -18.21
C MET A 190 11.16 14.63 -18.38
N GLU A 191 12.36 14.94 -17.89
CA GLU A 191 12.96 16.26 -18.02
C GLU A 191 13.37 16.56 -19.48
N THR A 192 14.02 15.60 -20.15
CA THR A 192 14.56 15.78 -21.51
C THR A 192 13.62 15.32 -22.61
N GLY A 193 12.65 14.46 -22.29
CA GLY A 193 11.79 13.78 -23.26
C GLY A 193 12.52 12.66 -24.03
N GLU A 194 13.73 12.28 -23.63
CA GLU A 194 14.47 11.19 -24.27
C GLU A 194 13.98 9.83 -23.80
N VAL A 195 13.90 8.88 -24.74
CA VAL A 195 13.55 7.48 -24.44
C VAL A 195 14.82 6.64 -24.33
N TYR A 196 14.87 5.78 -23.34
CA TYR A 196 15.98 4.86 -23.06
C TYR A 196 15.52 3.42 -23.06
N ILE A 197 16.43 2.51 -23.33
CA ILE A 197 16.30 1.08 -23.08
C ILE A 197 17.15 0.75 -21.86
N LEU A 198 16.51 0.22 -20.80
CA LEU A 198 17.20 -0.30 -19.63
C LEU A 198 17.13 -1.83 -19.68
N GLU A 199 18.24 -2.44 -20.07
CA GLU A 199 18.39 -3.90 -20.14
C GLU A 199 18.67 -4.45 -18.75
N ALA A 200 18.04 -5.57 -18.39
CA ALA A 200 18.23 -6.22 -17.10
C ALA A 200 18.03 -7.73 -17.18
N LYS A 201 18.73 -8.47 -16.32
CA LYS A 201 18.51 -9.91 -16.15
C LYS A 201 17.16 -10.20 -15.46
N THR A 202 16.70 -9.26 -14.62
CA THR A 202 15.44 -9.35 -13.90
C THR A 202 14.79 -7.97 -13.81
N THR A 203 13.49 -7.92 -14.04
CA THR A 203 12.66 -6.71 -13.86
C THR A 203 11.65 -6.93 -12.75
N LEU A 204 11.66 -6.04 -11.74
CA LEU A 204 10.68 -6.04 -10.65
C LEU A 204 9.68 -4.91 -10.85
N LEU A 205 8.40 -5.25 -10.98
CA LEU A 205 7.32 -4.26 -10.96
C LEU A 205 6.89 -3.99 -9.51
N ALA A 206 7.15 -2.77 -9.03
CA ALA A 206 6.78 -2.28 -7.70
C ALA A 206 5.99 -0.96 -7.82
N THR A 207 5.11 -0.88 -8.82
CA THR A 207 4.46 0.33 -9.31
C THR A 207 3.28 0.81 -8.45
N GLY A 208 2.93 0.06 -7.39
CA GLY A 208 1.80 0.37 -6.52
C GLY A 208 0.46 0.10 -7.21
N GLY A 209 -0.60 0.69 -6.64
CA GLY A 209 -1.97 0.48 -7.09
C GLY A 209 -2.39 1.34 -8.28
N ALA A 210 -3.65 1.22 -8.67
CA ALA A 210 -4.26 1.91 -9.80
C ALA A 210 -5.51 2.71 -9.40
N GLY A 211 -5.62 3.18 -8.16
CA GLY A 211 -6.84 3.83 -7.64
C GLY A 211 -7.28 5.08 -8.42
N ARG A 212 -6.39 5.68 -9.22
CA ARG A 212 -6.72 6.85 -10.06
C ARG A 212 -7.46 6.52 -11.36
N ILE A 213 -7.77 5.27 -11.62
CA ILE A 213 -8.71 4.90 -12.69
C ILE A 213 -10.18 5.21 -12.31
N TYR A 214 -10.47 5.41 -11.02
CA TYR A 214 -11.80 5.75 -10.50
C TYR A 214 -11.97 7.27 -10.38
N ALA A 215 -13.20 7.75 -10.62
CA ALA A 215 -13.55 9.18 -10.54
C ALA A 215 -13.36 9.75 -9.14
N ALA A 216 -13.75 9.00 -8.09
CA ALA A 216 -13.50 9.35 -6.70
C ALA A 216 -12.37 8.47 -6.15
N SER A 217 -11.30 9.08 -5.68
CA SER A 217 -10.13 8.35 -5.19
C SER A 217 -9.36 9.17 -4.17
N THR A 218 -8.91 8.50 -3.10
CA THR A 218 -7.99 9.05 -2.10
C THR A 218 -6.52 8.73 -2.42
N ASN A 219 -6.26 8.05 -3.53
CA ASN A 219 -4.90 7.72 -3.96
C ASN A 219 -4.16 8.93 -4.53
N ALA A 220 -2.83 8.92 -4.44
CA ALA A 220 -1.98 9.91 -5.11
C ALA A 220 -2.19 9.86 -6.64
N PHE A 221 -2.00 11.00 -7.31
CA PHE A 221 -2.18 11.13 -8.77
C PHE A 221 -1.26 10.21 -9.59
N ILE A 222 -0.18 9.73 -8.99
CA ILE A 222 0.78 8.79 -9.62
C ILE A 222 0.27 7.35 -9.67
N ASN A 223 -0.82 6.99 -8.97
CA ASN A 223 -1.35 5.63 -8.92
C ASN A 223 -2.27 5.36 -10.11
N THR A 224 -1.72 5.32 -11.29
CA THR A 224 -2.41 5.24 -12.59
C THR A 224 -2.44 3.83 -13.19
N GLY A 225 -1.89 2.82 -12.50
CA GLY A 225 -1.93 1.42 -12.95
C GLY A 225 -0.91 1.10 -14.03
N ASP A 226 0.19 1.85 -14.11
CA ASP A 226 1.18 1.69 -15.19
C ASP A 226 1.76 0.27 -15.23
N GLY A 227 2.09 -0.31 -14.06
CA GLY A 227 2.62 -1.68 -13.99
C GLY A 227 1.64 -2.72 -14.48
N LEU A 228 0.36 -2.58 -14.14
CA LEU A 228 -0.72 -3.46 -14.65
C LEU A 228 -0.84 -3.33 -16.18
N GLY A 229 -0.82 -2.10 -16.69
CA GLY A 229 -0.87 -1.83 -18.13
C GLY A 229 0.34 -2.40 -18.87
N MET A 230 1.55 -2.24 -18.32
CA MET A 230 2.78 -2.80 -18.89
C MET A 230 2.75 -4.33 -18.93
N ALA A 231 2.32 -4.99 -17.85
CA ALA A 231 2.18 -6.43 -17.77
C ALA A 231 1.15 -6.95 -18.78
N ALA A 232 -0.02 -6.33 -18.85
CA ALA A 232 -1.07 -6.71 -19.80
C ALA A 232 -0.61 -6.58 -21.26
N ARG A 233 0.05 -5.45 -21.62
CA ARG A 233 0.58 -5.26 -23.00
C ARG A 233 1.69 -6.24 -23.34
N ALA A 234 2.46 -6.67 -22.34
CA ALA A 234 3.47 -7.71 -22.50
C ALA A 234 2.90 -9.12 -22.56
N GLY A 235 1.58 -9.32 -22.43
CA GLY A 235 0.93 -10.62 -22.43
C GLY A 235 1.16 -11.42 -21.13
N ILE A 236 1.51 -10.77 -20.03
CA ILE A 236 1.65 -11.38 -18.71
C ILE A 236 0.26 -11.46 -18.07
N PRO A 237 -0.18 -12.61 -17.55
CA PRO A 237 -1.44 -12.73 -16.83
C PRO A 237 -1.54 -11.77 -15.64
N LEU A 238 -2.73 -11.23 -15.42
CA LEU A 238 -3.07 -10.44 -14.23
C LEU A 238 -3.96 -11.28 -13.30
N GLU A 239 -3.75 -11.13 -12.00
CA GLU A 239 -4.42 -11.90 -10.96
C GLU A 239 -5.04 -10.96 -9.93
N ASP A 240 -6.08 -11.42 -9.23
CA ASP A 240 -6.74 -10.73 -8.12
C ASP A 240 -7.29 -9.33 -8.49
N MET A 241 -7.72 -9.16 -9.74
CA MET A 241 -8.20 -7.86 -10.24
C MET A 241 -9.51 -7.40 -9.59
N GLU A 242 -10.23 -8.28 -8.92
CA GLU A 242 -11.43 -7.99 -8.13
C GLU A 242 -11.11 -7.41 -6.74
N PHE A 243 -9.90 -7.56 -6.23
CA PHE A 243 -9.52 -7.08 -4.89
C PHE A 243 -9.22 -5.57 -4.84
N TRP A 244 -10.25 -4.77 -5.14
CA TRP A 244 -10.22 -3.33 -4.95
C TRP A 244 -10.83 -2.94 -3.62
N GLN A 245 -10.01 -2.36 -2.73
CA GLN A 245 -10.50 -1.89 -1.44
C GLN A 245 -10.70 -0.38 -1.47
N PHE A 246 -11.96 0.05 -1.28
CA PHE A 246 -12.29 1.46 -1.06
C PHE A 246 -12.14 1.80 0.42
N HIS A 247 -11.49 2.92 0.72
CA HIS A 247 -11.40 3.39 2.11
C HIS A 247 -12.75 4.01 2.51
N PRO A 248 -13.41 3.55 3.59
CA PRO A 248 -14.77 4.00 3.95
C PRO A 248 -14.81 5.46 4.41
N THR A 249 -13.71 6.02 4.92
CA THR A 249 -13.66 7.37 5.45
C THR A 249 -12.79 8.30 4.60
N GLY A 250 -13.31 8.64 3.41
CA GLY A 250 -12.84 9.75 2.59
C GLY A 250 -13.70 10.98 2.81
N VAL A 251 -13.13 12.19 2.82
CA VAL A 251 -13.89 13.44 2.92
C VAL A 251 -14.69 13.64 1.63
N ALA A 252 -16.02 13.69 1.76
CA ALA A 252 -16.92 13.85 0.64
C ALA A 252 -16.57 15.11 -0.18
N GLY A 253 -16.48 14.96 -1.50
CA GLY A 253 -16.13 16.02 -2.45
C GLY A 253 -14.66 16.44 -2.48
N ALA A 254 -13.85 16.13 -1.47
CA ALA A 254 -12.45 16.54 -1.41
C ALA A 254 -11.45 15.42 -1.80
N GLY A 255 -11.85 14.16 -1.73
CA GLY A 255 -10.96 13.02 -2.02
C GLY A 255 -9.79 12.88 -1.06
N VAL A 256 -9.88 13.44 0.16
CA VAL A 256 -8.87 13.34 1.21
C VAL A 256 -9.24 12.20 2.14
N LEU A 257 -8.26 11.32 2.44
CA LEU A 257 -8.45 10.20 3.34
C LEU A 257 -8.41 10.67 4.80
N LEU A 258 -9.42 10.27 5.58
CA LEU A 258 -9.38 10.30 7.05
C LEU A 258 -8.91 8.93 7.54
N THR A 259 -7.84 8.92 8.33
CA THR A 259 -7.25 7.67 8.81
C THR A 259 -8.26 6.79 9.54
N GLU A 260 -8.17 5.49 9.36
CA GLU A 260 -8.94 4.53 10.14
C GLU A 260 -8.63 4.62 11.65
N GLY A 261 -7.46 5.15 12.00
CA GLY A 261 -7.10 5.45 13.37
C GLY A 261 -8.15 6.30 14.10
N CYS A 262 -8.86 7.21 13.41
CA CYS A 262 -9.98 7.98 14.03
C CYS A 262 -11.04 7.02 14.60
N ARG A 263 -11.45 6.00 13.86
CA ARG A 263 -12.40 4.99 14.34
C ARG A 263 -11.80 4.11 15.44
N GLY A 264 -10.50 3.82 15.34
CA GLY A 264 -9.74 3.11 16.38
C GLY A 264 -9.69 3.85 17.70
N GLU A 265 -9.62 5.18 17.65
CA GLU A 265 -9.61 6.08 18.81
C GLU A 265 -11.03 6.46 19.29
N GLY A 266 -12.07 5.91 18.66
CA GLY A 266 -13.45 6.06 19.15
C GLY A 266 -14.42 6.82 18.25
N ALA A 267 -13.98 7.33 17.10
CA ALA A 267 -14.89 7.99 16.16
C ALA A 267 -15.99 7.05 15.65
N ILE A 268 -17.19 7.59 15.46
CA ILE A 268 -18.44 6.85 15.21
C ILE A 268 -19.03 7.26 13.86
N LEU A 269 -19.49 6.29 13.07
CA LEU A 269 -20.24 6.53 11.83
C LEU A 269 -21.72 6.74 12.15
N ARG A 270 -22.28 7.88 11.73
CA ARG A 270 -23.68 8.23 11.95
C ARG A 270 -24.40 8.55 10.63
N ASN A 271 -25.58 8.00 10.47
CA ASN A 271 -26.50 8.36 9.38
C ASN A 271 -27.22 9.71 9.69
N VAL A 272 -28.10 10.17 8.78
CA VAL A 272 -28.83 11.45 8.91
C VAL A 272 -29.72 11.51 10.16
N ASN A 273 -30.14 10.36 10.68
CA ASN A 273 -30.96 10.28 11.90
C ASN A 273 -30.11 10.33 13.19
N GLY A 274 -28.78 10.48 13.07
CA GLY A 274 -27.86 10.40 14.21
C GLY A 274 -27.60 8.99 14.73
N GLU A 275 -28.13 7.95 14.09
CA GLU A 275 -27.97 6.55 14.47
C GLU A 275 -26.52 6.08 14.21
N ARG A 276 -25.92 5.41 15.18
CA ARG A 276 -24.69 4.61 15.01
C ARG A 276 -25.05 3.28 14.34
N PHE A 277 -25.30 3.31 13.04
CA PHE A 277 -25.87 2.19 12.29
C PHE A 277 -25.01 0.94 12.27
N MET A 278 -23.67 1.08 12.46
CA MET A 278 -22.79 -0.07 12.52
C MET A 278 -23.06 -1.02 13.68
N GLU A 279 -23.72 -0.59 14.74
CA GLU A 279 -24.18 -1.48 15.82
C GLU A 279 -25.23 -2.48 15.35
N ARG A 280 -26.02 -2.13 14.34
CA ARG A 280 -27.02 -3.00 13.73
C ARG A 280 -26.40 -4.01 12.76
N TYR A 281 -25.40 -3.57 11.98
CA TYR A 281 -24.75 -4.41 10.98
C TYR A 281 -23.65 -5.31 11.55
N ALA A 282 -22.88 -4.83 12.51
CA ALA A 282 -21.74 -5.51 13.12
C ALA A 282 -21.73 -5.32 14.65
N PRO A 283 -22.59 -5.99 15.42
CA PRO A 283 -22.76 -5.74 16.85
C PRO A 283 -21.46 -5.88 17.67
N THR A 284 -20.54 -6.76 17.27
CA THR A 284 -19.27 -7.01 17.97
C THR A 284 -18.20 -5.99 17.63
N LEU A 285 -17.90 -5.78 16.36
CA LEU A 285 -16.80 -4.91 15.91
C LEU A 285 -17.24 -3.47 15.64
N LYS A 286 -18.53 -3.26 15.42
CA LYS A 286 -19.12 -1.95 15.14
C LYS A 286 -18.37 -1.21 14.04
N ASP A 287 -17.93 0.03 14.30
CA ASP A 287 -17.18 0.86 13.35
C ASP A 287 -15.77 0.33 13.01
N LEU A 288 -15.29 -0.68 13.75
CA LEU A 288 -14.04 -1.40 13.48
C LEU A 288 -14.25 -2.73 12.74
N ALA A 289 -15.41 -2.94 12.11
CA ALA A 289 -15.59 -4.00 11.14
C ALA A 289 -14.63 -3.83 9.93
N PRO A 290 -14.36 -4.87 9.13
CA PRO A 290 -13.52 -4.76 7.93
C PRO A 290 -13.97 -3.64 7.00
N ARG A 291 -13.02 -2.98 6.33
CA ARG A 291 -13.27 -1.76 5.53
C ARG A 291 -14.30 -1.94 4.42
N ASP A 292 -14.23 -3.06 3.71
CA ASP A 292 -15.17 -3.43 2.66
C ASP A 292 -16.60 -3.58 3.20
N PHE A 293 -16.74 -4.23 4.37
CA PHE A 293 -18.02 -4.39 5.05
C PHE A 293 -18.58 -3.03 5.49
N VAL A 294 -17.75 -2.18 6.12
CA VAL A 294 -18.15 -0.80 6.50
C VAL A 294 -18.61 -0.01 5.28
N SER A 295 -17.83 -0.06 4.18
CA SER A 295 -18.19 0.64 2.94
C SER A 295 -19.53 0.19 2.38
N ARG A 296 -19.80 -1.12 2.36
CA ARG A 296 -21.11 -1.66 1.91
C ARG A 296 -22.25 -1.24 2.83
N CYS A 297 -22.03 -1.21 4.15
CA CYS A 297 -23.05 -0.71 5.08
C CYS A 297 -23.35 0.77 4.89
N MET A 298 -22.33 1.61 4.66
CA MET A 298 -22.51 3.02 4.34
C MET A 298 -23.30 3.22 3.04
N ASP A 299 -22.96 2.48 2.00
CA ASP A 299 -23.68 2.50 0.71
C ASP A 299 -25.14 2.08 0.89
N GLN A 300 -25.42 1.06 1.72
CA GLN A 300 -26.77 0.63 2.06
C GLN A 300 -27.56 1.74 2.75
N GLU A 301 -26.97 2.43 3.75
CA GLU A 301 -27.61 3.58 4.42
C GLU A 301 -27.94 4.70 3.42
N ILE A 302 -27.02 5.00 2.51
CA ILE A 302 -27.22 6.03 1.47
C ILE A 302 -28.35 5.62 0.52
N LYS A 303 -28.32 4.39 0.01
CA LYS A 303 -29.36 3.85 -0.92
C LYS A 303 -30.75 3.82 -0.31
N GLU A 304 -30.84 3.56 0.99
CA GLU A 304 -32.13 3.58 1.72
C GLU A 304 -32.56 5.00 2.16
N GLY A 305 -31.87 6.05 1.71
CA GLY A 305 -32.23 7.45 1.94
C GLY A 305 -31.81 8.00 3.29
N ARG A 306 -30.98 7.29 4.04
CA ARG A 306 -30.43 7.73 5.34
C ARG A 306 -29.04 8.37 5.23
N GLY A 307 -28.59 8.69 4.04
CA GLY A 307 -27.40 9.49 3.80
C GLY A 307 -27.54 10.92 4.33
N CYS A 308 -26.42 11.55 4.64
CA CYS A 308 -26.33 12.92 5.14
C CYS A 308 -26.13 13.94 4.02
N GLY A 309 -26.30 15.22 4.35
CA GLY A 309 -26.14 16.35 3.44
C GLY A 309 -27.31 16.57 2.48
N PRO A 310 -27.21 17.62 1.64
CA PRO A 310 -28.30 18.02 0.75
C PRO A 310 -28.61 16.96 -0.32
N ASN A 311 -27.61 16.20 -0.76
CA ASN A 311 -27.75 15.15 -1.76
C ASN A 311 -27.95 13.75 -1.15
N LYS A 312 -27.85 13.62 0.17
CA LYS A 312 -27.92 12.34 0.89
C LYS A 312 -26.89 11.29 0.43
N ASP A 313 -25.69 11.73 0.06
CA ASP A 313 -24.65 10.95 -0.62
C ASP A 313 -23.41 10.69 0.21
N TYR A 314 -23.43 10.99 1.52
CA TYR A 314 -22.34 10.69 2.46
C TYR A 314 -22.85 10.31 3.84
N ILE A 315 -21.95 9.88 4.71
CA ILE A 315 -22.17 9.51 6.12
C ILE A 315 -21.31 10.43 6.98
N ASN A 316 -21.79 10.83 8.14
CA ASN A 316 -21.02 11.62 9.11
C ASN A 316 -20.05 10.73 9.89
N LEU A 317 -18.80 11.19 10.02
CA LEU A 317 -17.85 10.67 11.00
C LEU A 317 -17.83 11.60 12.21
N ASP A 318 -18.41 11.14 13.32
CA ASP A 318 -18.47 11.85 14.59
C ASP A 318 -17.19 11.55 15.39
N MET A 319 -16.43 12.59 15.70
CA MET A 319 -15.14 12.52 16.41
C MET A 319 -15.21 13.20 17.80
N THR A 320 -16.42 13.49 18.30
CA THR A 320 -16.64 14.14 19.61
C THR A 320 -16.76 13.14 20.73
#